data_a5a3d65a6633aa17ebdd71c68b369bad
#
_entry.id   a5a3d65a6633aa17ebdd71c68b369bad
#
_cell.length_a   1.000
_cell.length_b   1.000
_cell.length_c   1.000
_cell.angle_alpha   90.00
_cell.angle_beta   90.00
_cell.angle_gamma   90.00
#
_symmetry.space_group_name_H-M   'P 1'
#
loop_
_entity.id
_entity.type
_entity.pdbx_description
1 polymer ?
#
loop_
_entity_poly.entity_id
_entity_poly.type
_entity_poly.pdbx_seq_one_letter_code
_entity_poly.pdbx_strand_id
1 'polypeptide(L)'
;MPSTPSGEPVLYLFFSGTHRRPRSFIAFGLDLFNTAFRRNRFDFGDPEVLARLESMVPVIGNTLYASNSHVLNQGLKASTAIIKCPLKELEKSVPVFVRQTIDILKEIGSTESEVAQTALKSLAMIVRDKANAEVKEKDLVYLLELLAPDLEEPGRQASVFAILRAIVARKFIVPEIYDLMDRVSEIMVTNQSPQVQELCRSVLLQFLLDYPQGKGCLRTTMAFLAKNTAYMYESGRISVLELLSAIVSKFEESLIGDYADLLFVALVMVIANDDSAKSREMAAEIIKNLFLRLDVDHRQLLVSHVRSWAGQKENSQLTRVAVQVYGIMLDALQTNVSTYLPSMIDDLNLNILRSVEQLTKEEEDQTDIDSQWQVVYHIFTVLGKVIRIYPDVATRPQRLSWTAVVEHLLFPHAWVRMAAARLLGQLFSMLPVAEPPKDGYSTTSPLAGLNLKDIAEKHCTQLKSSRLSPTLGLQIVKNLFYIGKCFCAAKVSGPQPAMDVENENEDEDDPGEGDSEHEEANSDNPLAWLFSKLSYQIRSAYIARRSCSADCVSEFCLYIDGSHSRADRKIGTSNPLPYFASSRQWQTTWRPLCCKNS
;
A
#
# COMPACT_ATOMS: atom_id res chain seq x y z
N MET A 1 -53.89 -0.77 2.08
CA MET A 1 -54.32 -2.10 2.58
C MET A 1 -55.69 -2.39 2.07
N PRO A 2 -56.04 -3.63 1.69
CA PRO A 2 -57.42 -3.96 1.41
C PRO A 2 -58.22 -3.79 2.70
N SER A 3 -59.27 -2.99 2.66
CA SER A 3 -60.22 -2.78 3.74
C SER A 3 -61.43 -3.71 3.55
N THR A 4 -62.02 -4.14 4.65
CA THR A 4 -63.30 -4.84 4.64
C THR A 4 -64.44 -3.87 4.30
N PRO A 5 -65.65 -4.34 3.96
CA PRO A 5 -66.83 -3.49 3.76
C PRO A 5 -67.18 -2.61 4.97
N SER A 6 -66.67 -2.93 6.16
CA SER A 6 -66.78 -2.15 7.41
C SER A 6 -65.66 -1.14 7.63
N GLY A 7 -64.72 -0.99 6.69
CA GLY A 7 -63.59 -0.06 6.81
C GLY A 7 -62.46 -0.55 7.69
N GLU A 8 -62.56 -1.72 8.32
CA GLU A 8 -61.49 -2.27 9.15
C GLU A 8 -60.40 -2.94 8.30
N PRO A 9 -59.08 -2.74 8.63
CA PRO A 9 -58.01 -3.41 7.89
C PRO A 9 -58.11 -4.93 8.10
N VAL A 10 -58.02 -5.67 7.01
CA VAL A 10 -58.09 -7.14 6.98
C VAL A 10 -57.15 -7.80 8.00
N LEU A 11 -55.97 -7.21 8.27
CA LEU A 11 -55.04 -7.69 9.28
C LEU A 11 -55.61 -7.65 10.71
N TYR A 12 -56.35 -6.61 11.08
CA TYR A 12 -56.93 -6.50 12.42
C TYR A 12 -57.98 -7.61 12.66
N LEU A 13 -58.76 -7.95 11.66
CA LEU A 13 -59.73 -9.06 11.73
C LEU A 13 -59.07 -10.43 11.87
N PHE A 14 -57.85 -10.62 11.36
CA PHE A 14 -57.12 -11.88 11.52
C PHE A 14 -56.62 -12.08 12.97
N PHE A 15 -56.36 -11.02 13.71
CA PHE A 15 -55.79 -11.10 15.05
C PHE A 15 -56.86 -10.92 16.18
N SER A 16 -57.96 -10.25 15.90
CA SER A 16 -59.06 -10.15 16.86
C SER A 16 -59.71 -11.53 17.05
N GLY A 17 -59.50 -12.18 18.17
CA GLY A 17 -60.06 -13.49 18.48
C GLY A 17 -59.10 -14.68 18.27
N THR A 18 -57.83 -14.52 18.56
CA THR A 18 -56.75 -15.51 18.39
C THR A 18 -57.02 -16.88 19.02
N HIS A 19 -57.83 -16.98 20.10
CA HIS A 19 -58.14 -18.24 20.77
C HIS A 19 -59.13 -19.18 20.01
N ARG A 20 -59.76 -18.71 18.96
CA ARG A 20 -60.78 -19.48 18.22
C ARG A 20 -60.45 -19.77 16.75
N ARG A 21 -59.33 -19.21 16.21
CA ARG A 21 -58.99 -19.38 14.79
C ARG A 21 -58.01 -20.51 14.53
N PRO A 22 -58.11 -21.21 13.37
CA PRO A 22 -57.11 -22.20 12.99
C PRO A 22 -55.69 -21.61 12.96
N ARG A 23 -54.70 -22.33 13.45
CA ARG A 23 -53.31 -21.91 13.53
C ARG A 23 -52.75 -21.46 12.18
N SER A 24 -53.23 -22.02 11.08
CA SER A 24 -52.85 -21.62 9.71
C SER A 24 -53.29 -20.19 9.36
N PHE A 25 -54.41 -19.72 9.86
CA PHE A 25 -54.88 -18.34 9.62
C PHE A 25 -54.05 -17.32 10.40
N ILE A 26 -53.66 -17.65 11.62
CA ILE A 26 -52.80 -16.77 12.42
C ILE A 26 -51.42 -16.63 11.73
N ALA A 27 -50.83 -17.76 11.30
CA ALA A 27 -49.56 -17.74 10.59
C ALA A 27 -49.64 -16.97 9.26
N PHE A 28 -50.72 -17.12 8.51
CA PHE A 28 -50.95 -16.38 7.28
C PHE A 28 -51.09 -14.87 7.53
N GLY A 29 -51.86 -14.46 8.57
CA GLY A 29 -52.00 -13.06 8.94
C GLY A 29 -50.66 -12.42 9.32
N LEU A 30 -49.81 -13.13 10.08
CA LEU A 30 -48.47 -12.69 10.44
C LEU A 30 -47.56 -12.61 9.21
N ASP A 31 -47.65 -13.55 8.29
CA ASP A 31 -46.85 -13.50 7.05
C ASP A 31 -47.26 -12.31 6.16
N LEU A 32 -48.56 -12.03 6.10
CA LEU A 32 -49.07 -10.85 5.40
C LEU A 32 -48.55 -9.54 6.03
N PHE A 33 -48.59 -9.46 7.37
CA PHE A 33 -48.01 -8.34 8.11
C PHE A 33 -46.50 -8.18 7.81
N ASN A 34 -45.70 -9.25 7.94
CA ASN A 34 -44.27 -9.26 7.66
C ASN A 34 -43.99 -8.86 6.22
N THR A 35 -44.82 -9.27 5.27
CA THR A 35 -44.69 -8.92 3.84
C THR A 35 -45.02 -7.45 3.59
N ALA A 36 -46.10 -6.94 4.20
CA ALA A 36 -46.47 -5.53 4.13
C ALA A 36 -45.37 -4.63 4.72
N PHE A 37 -44.76 -5.05 5.83
CA PHE A 37 -43.65 -4.33 6.46
C PHE A 37 -42.41 -4.31 5.55
N ARG A 38 -42.01 -5.45 5.00
CA ARG A 38 -40.86 -5.52 4.05
C ARG A 38 -41.06 -4.68 2.79
N ARG A 39 -42.30 -4.46 2.37
CA ARG A 39 -42.69 -3.65 1.20
C ARG A 39 -42.93 -2.18 1.55
N ASN A 40 -42.60 -1.74 2.77
CA ASN A 40 -42.82 -0.37 3.26
C ASN A 40 -44.25 0.15 3.02
N ARG A 41 -45.26 -0.68 3.32
CA ARG A 41 -46.67 -0.34 3.12
C ARG A 41 -47.31 0.40 4.30
N PHE A 42 -46.57 0.66 5.36
CA PHE A 42 -47.02 1.41 6.53
C PHE A 42 -46.49 2.84 6.47
N ASP A 43 -47.39 3.81 6.55
CA ASP A 43 -47.03 5.22 6.68
C ASP A 43 -46.94 5.55 8.18
N PHE A 44 -45.73 5.75 8.67
CA PHE A 44 -45.49 6.11 10.08
C PHE A 44 -45.76 7.60 10.39
N GLY A 45 -46.09 8.41 9.40
CA GLY A 45 -46.59 9.77 9.57
C GLY A 45 -48.09 9.83 9.90
N ASP A 46 -48.83 8.74 9.63
CA ASP A 46 -50.28 8.65 9.88
C ASP A 46 -50.56 8.16 11.31
N PRO A 47 -51.20 8.98 12.19
CA PRO A 47 -51.55 8.60 13.54
C PRO A 47 -52.50 7.39 13.63
N GLU A 48 -53.41 7.19 12.64
CA GLU A 48 -54.29 6.02 12.61
C GLU A 48 -53.52 4.74 12.38
N VAL A 49 -52.53 4.76 11.47
CA VAL A 49 -51.65 3.61 11.21
C VAL A 49 -50.84 3.28 12.47
N LEU A 50 -50.30 4.28 13.15
CA LEU A 50 -49.58 4.05 14.40
C LEU A 50 -50.50 3.46 15.50
N ALA A 51 -51.72 3.98 15.72
CA ALA A 51 -52.66 3.46 16.71
C ALA A 51 -53.03 1.99 16.42
N ARG A 52 -53.23 1.64 15.13
CA ARG A 52 -53.48 0.27 14.71
C ARG A 52 -52.27 -0.65 14.92
N LEU A 53 -51.06 -0.19 14.63
CA LEU A 53 -49.82 -0.93 14.89
C LEU A 53 -49.58 -1.11 16.40
N GLU A 54 -49.94 -0.12 17.20
CA GLU A 54 -49.80 -0.18 18.66
C GLU A 54 -50.69 -1.29 19.24
N SER A 55 -51.93 -1.43 18.77
CA SER A 55 -52.83 -2.53 19.16
C SER A 55 -52.34 -3.93 18.78
N MET A 56 -51.42 -4.02 17.79
CA MET A 56 -50.81 -5.29 17.38
C MET A 56 -49.64 -5.74 18.25
N VAL A 57 -49.04 -4.84 19.04
CA VAL A 57 -47.86 -5.17 19.89
C VAL A 57 -48.19 -6.33 20.85
N PRO A 58 -49.25 -6.29 21.66
CA PRO A 58 -49.61 -7.41 22.56
C PRO A 58 -50.01 -8.68 21.79
N VAL A 59 -50.62 -8.52 20.64
CA VAL A 59 -51.01 -9.69 19.79
C VAL A 59 -49.75 -10.42 19.30
N ILE A 60 -48.77 -9.69 18.81
CA ILE A 60 -47.49 -10.27 18.39
C ILE A 60 -46.80 -10.91 19.59
N GLY A 61 -46.79 -10.26 20.76
CA GLY A 61 -46.26 -10.83 21.99
C GLY A 61 -46.89 -12.18 22.35
N ASN A 62 -48.22 -12.29 22.23
CA ASN A 62 -48.94 -13.54 22.51
C ASN A 62 -48.56 -14.67 21.54
N THR A 63 -48.12 -14.37 20.31
CA THR A 63 -47.68 -15.41 19.35
C THR A 63 -46.36 -16.06 19.73
N LEU A 64 -45.58 -15.41 20.58
CA LEU A 64 -44.30 -15.96 21.10
C LEU A 64 -44.51 -17.09 22.13
N TYR A 65 -45.74 -17.25 22.64
CA TYR A 65 -46.12 -18.38 23.50
C TYR A 65 -46.79 -19.54 22.73
N ALA A 66 -46.81 -19.48 21.38
CA ALA A 66 -47.43 -20.48 20.59
C ALA A 66 -46.60 -21.78 20.54
N SER A 67 -47.25 -22.93 20.74
CA SER A 67 -46.63 -24.25 20.60
C SER A 67 -46.41 -24.69 19.15
N ASN A 68 -47.00 -23.97 18.19
CA ASN A 68 -46.87 -24.27 16.75
C ASN A 68 -45.65 -23.55 16.18
N SER A 69 -44.67 -24.28 15.66
CA SER A 69 -43.41 -23.74 15.15
C SER A 69 -43.58 -22.72 14.00
N HIS A 70 -44.58 -22.90 13.14
CA HIS A 70 -44.86 -21.99 12.04
C HIS A 70 -45.40 -20.63 12.54
N VAL A 71 -46.36 -20.65 13.49
CA VAL A 71 -46.89 -19.43 14.13
C VAL A 71 -45.77 -18.73 14.90
N LEU A 72 -45.00 -19.49 15.66
CA LEU A 72 -43.87 -18.96 16.43
C LEU A 72 -42.81 -18.28 15.54
N ASN A 73 -42.44 -18.93 14.43
CA ASN A 73 -41.49 -18.38 13.47
C ASN A 73 -41.97 -17.07 12.83
N GLN A 74 -43.24 -17.02 12.42
CA GLN A 74 -43.86 -15.80 11.88
C GLN A 74 -44.01 -14.70 12.97
N GLY A 75 -44.30 -15.08 14.22
CA GLY A 75 -44.37 -14.18 15.37
C GLY A 75 -43.01 -13.54 15.67
N LEU A 76 -41.93 -14.33 15.65
CA LEU A 76 -40.55 -13.82 15.81
C LEU A 76 -40.18 -12.85 14.69
N LYS A 77 -40.55 -13.14 13.44
CA LYS A 77 -40.36 -12.21 12.31
C LYS A 77 -41.19 -10.93 12.50
N ALA A 78 -42.41 -11.03 12.99
CA ALA A 78 -43.29 -9.89 13.26
C ALA A 78 -42.78 -9.04 14.43
N SER A 79 -42.22 -9.63 15.49
CA SER A 79 -41.57 -8.90 16.59
C SER A 79 -40.36 -8.09 16.10
N THR A 80 -39.58 -8.68 15.20
CA THR A 80 -38.47 -8.00 14.54
C THR A 80 -38.90 -6.78 13.70
N ALA A 81 -40.07 -6.93 13.03
CA ALA A 81 -40.62 -5.84 12.21
C ALA A 81 -41.19 -4.72 13.06
N ILE A 82 -41.99 -5.03 14.09
CA ILE A 82 -42.68 -4.02 14.89
C ILE A 82 -41.73 -3.21 15.77
N ILE A 83 -40.63 -3.80 16.17
CA ILE A 83 -39.57 -3.10 16.98
C ILE A 83 -39.01 -1.87 16.29
N LYS A 84 -39.03 -1.83 14.95
CA LYS A 84 -38.58 -0.69 14.15
C LYS A 84 -39.59 0.46 14.12
N CYS A 85 -40.79 0.23 14.57
CA CYS A 85 -41.84 1.25 14.58
C CYS A 85 -41.70 2.21 15.78
N PRO A 86 -42.06 3.49 15.61
CA PRO A 86 -42.02 4.48 16.68
C PRO A 86 -43.29 4.40 17.56
N LEU A 87 -43.47 3.27 18.27
CA LEU A 87 -44.66 2.98 19.07
C LEU A 87 -44.37 3.13 20.56
N LYS A 88 -45.29 3.76 21.32
CA LYS A 88 -45.11 4.01 22.76
C LYS A 88 -45.29 2.74 23.62
N GLU A 89 -46.26 1.89 23.30
CA GLU A 89 -46.48 0.62 24.03
C GLU A 89 -45.32 -0.38 23.81
N LEU A 90 -44.53 -0.18 22.76
CA LEU A 90 -43.39 -1.04 22.47
C LEU A 90 -42.35 -0.99 23.60
N GLU A 91 -42.12 0.17 24.20
CA GLU A 91 -41.14 0.30 25.30
C GLU A 91 -41.43 -0.63 26.47
N LYS A 92 -42.71 -0.82 26.82
CA LYS A 92 -43.14 -1.74 27.89
C LYS A 92 -43.03 -3.20 27.47
N SER A 93 -43.18 -3.49 26.17
CA SER A 93 -43.21 -4.84 25.64
C SER A 93 -41.84 -5.41 25.31
N VAL A 94 -40.80 -4.55 25.10
CA VAL A 94 -39.44 -5.00 24.74
C VAL A 94 -38.86 -5.96 25.79
N PRO A 95 -38.90 -5.74 27.11
CA PRO A 95 -38.37 -6.69 28.09
C PRO A 95 -39.09 -8.06 28.05
N VAL A 96 -40.39 -8.06 27.71
CA VAL A 96 -41.15 -9.29 27.56
C VAL A 96 -40.71 -10.03 26.31
N PHE A 97 -40.52 -9.33 25.18
CA PHE A 97 -40.04 -9.94 23.94
C PHE A 97 -38.63 -10.54 24.13
N VAL A 98 -37.73 -9.86 24.79
CA VAL A 98 -36.39 -10.37 25.12
C VAL A 98 -36.47 -11.66 25.92
N ARG A 99 -37.20 -11.60 27.07
CA ARG A 99 -37.36 -12.78 27.95
C ARG A 99 -37.94 -13.96 27.21
N GLN A 100 -39.07 -13.73 26.53
CA GLN A 100 -39.77 -14.83 25.82
C GLN A 100 -38.93 -15.43 24.69
N THR A 101 -38.16 -14.59 23.96
CA THR A 101 -37.25 -15.08 22.91
C THR A 101 -36.12 -15.94 23.51
N ILE A 102 -35.60 -15.56 24.68
CA ILE A 102 -34.59 -16.36 25.39
C ILE A 102 -35.19 -17.65 25.93
N ASP A 103 -36.40 -17.62 26.46
CA ASP A 103 -37.11 -18.81 26.97
C ASP A 103 -37.34 -19.81 25.83
N ILE A 104 -37.74 -19.33 24.63
CA ILE A 104 -37.86 -20.16 23.42
C ILE A 104 -36.52 -20.84 23.07
N LEU A 105 -35.41 -20.11 23.14
CA LEU A 105 -34.06 -20.67 22.87
C LEU A 105 -33.67 -21.73 23.90
N LYS A 106 -34.04 -21.52 25.20
CA LYS A 106 -33.83 -22.50 26.26
C LYS A 106 -34.64 -23.77 26.10
N GLU A 107 -35.92 -23.64 25.67
CA GLU A 107 -36.79 -24.79 25.41
C GLU A 107 -36.28 -25.62 24.22
N ILE A 108 -35.75 -24.97 23.20
CA ILE A 108 -35.20 -25.68 22.03
C ILE A 108 -33.85 -26.30 22.35
N GLY A 109 -32.99 -25.64 23.15
CA GLY A 109 -31.66 -26.12 23.58
C GLY A 109 -30.64 -26.30 22.46
N SER A 110 -30.94 -25.86 21.23
CA SER A 110 -30.10 -25.99 20.04
C SER A 110 -30.35 -24.82 19.08
N THR A 111 -29.35 -24.49 18.29
CA THR A 111 -29.46 -23.45 17.25
C THR A 111 -29.84 -24.02 15.86
N GLU A 112 -30.03 -25.33 15.72
CA GLU A 112 -30.25 -26.02 14.42
C GLU A 112 -31.56 -25.68 13.76
N SER A 113 -32.63 -25.49 14.54
CA SER A 113 -33.96 -25.29 14.01
C SER A 113 -34.13 -23.90 13.38
N GLU A 114 -34.99 -23.78 12.36
CA GLU A 114 -35.36 -22.50 11.74
C GLU A 114 -35.91 -21.52 12.78
N VAL A 115 -36.65 -22.01 13.77
CA VAL A 115 -37.20 -21.20 14.86
C VAL A 115 -36.07 -20.62 15.72
N ALA A 116 -35.07 -21.42 16.10
CA ALA A 116 -33.94 -20.95 16.88
C ALA A 116 -33.11 -19.90 16.10
N GLN A 117 -32.88 -20.13 14.82
CA GLN A 117 -32.20 -19.17 13.95
C GLN A 117 -32.95 -17.83 13.83
N THR A 118 -34.29 -17.92 13.73
CA THR A 118 -35.14 -16.71 13.69
C THR A 118 -35.19 -16.02 15.05
N ALA A 119 -35.21 -16.78 16.16
CA ALA A 119 -35.14 -16.24 17.51
C ALA A 119 -33.82 -15.50 17.77
N LEU A 120 -32.68 -16.07 17.39
CA LEU A 120 -31.38 -15.41 17.49
C LEU A 120 -31.34 -14.10 16.69
N LYS A 121 -31.86 -14.10 15.45
CA LYS A 121 -31.92 -12.88 14.62
C LYS A 121 -32.85 -11.84 15.22
N SER A 122 -34.01 -12.26 15.76
CA SER A 122 -34.94 -11.36 16.45
C SER A 122 -34.32 -10.76 17.70
N LEU A 123 -33.71 -11.58 18.55
CA LEU A 123 -33.03 -11.16 19.76
C LEU A 123 -31.88 -10.17 19.44
N ALA A 124 -31.08 -10.47 18.43
CA ALA A 124 -30.00 -9.59 17.99
C ALA A 124 -30.49 -8.19 17.61
N MET A 125 -31.62 -8.11 16.88
CA MET A 125 -32.19 -6.82 16.49
C MET A 125 -32.79 -6.09 17.68
N ILE A 126 -33.51 -6.79 18.56
CA ILE A 126 -34.11 -6.20 19.76
C ILE A 126 -33.01 -5.61 20.66
N VAL A 127 -31.97 -6.40 20.95
CA VAL A 127 -30.85 -5.99 21.80
C VAL A 127 -30.09 -4.81 21.18
N ARG A 128 -29.87 -4.83 19.87
CA ARG A 128 -29.17 -3.75 19.19
C ARG A 128 -29.95 -2.43 19.15
N ASP A 129 -31.25 -2.49 18.82
CA ASP A 129 -32.04 -1.32 18.45
C ASP A 129 -32.78 -0.68 19.65
N LYS A 130 -32.94 -1.40 20.77
CA LYS A 130 -33.69 -0.93 21.95
C LYS A 130 -32.83 -0.84 23.20
N ALA A 131 -32.73 0.37 23.73
CA ALA A 131 -31.93 0.64 24.93
C ALA A 131 -32.43 -0.10 26.18
N ASN A 132 -33.74 -0.34 26.29
CA ASN A 132 -34.39 -1.05 27.37
C ASN A 132 -34.47 -2.58 27.21
N ALA A 133 -33.76 -3.11 26.21
CA ALA A 133 -33.57 -4.56 26.02
C ALA A 133 -32.54 -5.08 27.03
N GLU A 134 -32.98 -5.36 28.27
CA GLU A 134 -32.12 -5.90 29.31
C GLU A 134 -32.04 -7.42 29.21
N VAL A 135 -30.81 -7.95 29.21
CA VAL A 135 -30.51 -9.39 29.28
C VAL A 135 -29.88 -9.64 30.65
N LYS A 136 -30.43 -10.59 31.39
CA LYS A 136 -29.89 -10.97 32.70
C LYS A 136 -28.54 -11.69 32.51
N GLU A 137 -27.62 -11.54 33.43
CA GLU A 137 -26.30 -12.18 33.38
C GLU A 137 -26.39 -13.70 33.13
N LYS A 138 -27.25 -14.42 33.86
CA LYS A 138 -27.46 -15.86 33.65
C LYS A 138 -27.95 -16.21 32.25
N ASP A 139 -28.80 -15.39 31.67
CA ASP A 139 -29.34 -15.57 30.32
C ASP A 139 -28.27 -15.26 29.27
N LEU A 140 -27.40 -14.30 29.58
CA LEU A 140 -26.27 -13.94 28.72
C LEU A 140 -25.23 -15.07 28.67
N VAL A 141 -24.83 -15.60 29.84
CA VAL A 141 -23.92 -16.74 29.92
C VAL A 141 -24.47 -17.94 29.13
N TYR A 142 -25.75 -18.30 29.35
CA TYR A 142 -26.42 -19.34 28.59
C TYR A 142 -26.36 -19.09 27.07
N LEU A 143 -26.62 -17.87 26.62
CA LEU A 143 -26.56 -17.52 25.19
C LEU A 143 -25.13 -17.70 24.65
N LEU A 144 -24.10 -17.24 25.37
CA LEU A 144 -22.71 -17.39 24.95
C LEU A 144 -22.29 -18.86 24.84
N GLU A 145 -22.68 -19.69 25.81
CA GLU A 145 -22.46 -21.15 25.78
C GLU A 145 -23.18 -21.82 24.62
N LEU A 146 -24.43 -21.41 24.33
CA LEU A 146 -25.22 -21.90 23.20
C LEU A 146 -24.60 -21.54 21.83
N LEU A 147 -23.98 -20.36 21.72
CA LEU A 147 -23.40 -19.86 20.48
C LEU A 147 -22.01 -20.42 20.18
N ALA A 148 -21.26 -20.78 21.23
CA ALA A 148 -19.85 -21.17 21.12
C ALA A 148 -19.59 -22.33 20.14
N PRO A 149 -20.37 -23.43 20.09
CA PRO A 149 -20.17 -24.52 19.14
C PRO A 149 -20.44 -24.13 17.67
N ASP A 150 -21.30 -23.14 17.45
CA ASP A 150 -21.81 -22.80 16.13
C ASP A 150 -21.03 -21.68 15.42
N LEU A 151 -19.99 -21.18 16.02
CA LEU A 151 -19.13 -20.15 15.40
C LEU A 151 -18.50 -20.64 14.09
N GLU A 152 -18.23 -21.94 13.98
CA GLU A 152 -17.61 -22.55 12.80
C GLU A 152 -18.61 -23.16 11.82
N GLU A 153 -19.89 -23.26 12.18
CA GLU A 153 -20.92 -23.88 11.36
C GLU A 153 -21.45 -22.94 10.25
N PRO A 154 -21.15 -23.20 8.97
CA PRO A 154 -21.44 -22.25 7.87
C PRO A 154 -22.90 -21.83 7.77
N GLY A 155 -23.84 -22.75 8.04
CA GLY A 155 -25.28 -22.48 7.97
C GLY A 155 -25.82 -21.59 9.09
N ARG A 156 -25.07 -21.43 10.19
CA ARG A 156 -25.49 -20.75 11.42
C ARG A 156 -24.72 -19.48 11.73
N GLN A 157 -23.54 -19.33 11.17
CA GLN A 157 -22.62 -18.21 11.42
C GLN A 157 -23.30 -16.85 11.33
N ALA A 158 -24.13 -16.60 10.31
CA ALA A 158 -24.79 -15.30 10.14
C ALA A 158 -25.67 -14.90 11.34
N SER A 159 -26.36 -15.86 11.96
CA SER A 159 -27.22 -15.60 13.12
C SER A 159 -26.40 -15.47 14.40
N VAL A 160 -25.39 -16.32 14.56
CA VAL A 160 -24.47 -16.32 15.70
C VAL A 160 -23.70 -14.99 15.75
N PHE A 161 -23.11 -14.57 14.66
CA PHE A 161 -22.41 -13.28 14.62
C PHE A 161 -23.34 -12.07 14.74
N ALA A 162 -24.60 -12.19 14.29
CA ALA A 162 -25.56 -11.11 14.48
C ALA A 162 -25.85 -10.84 15.96
N ILE A 163 -26.12 -11.90 16.76
CA ILE A 163 -26.36 -11.75 18.20
C ILE A 163 -25.08 -11.38 18.95
N LEU A 164 -23.94 -11.96 18.60
CA LEU A 164 -22.67 -11.65 19.21
C LEU A 164 -22.30 -10.17 19.03
N ARG A 165 -22.47 -9.62 17.84
CA ARG A 165 -22.31 -8.19 17.57
C ARG A 165 -23.25 -7.32 18.42
N ALA A 166 -24.50 -7.74 18.61
CA ALA A 166 -25.45 -7.02 19.42
C ALA A 166 -25.04 -7.02 20.90
N ILE A 167 -24.57 -8.17 21.42
CA ILE A 167 -24.04 -8.30 22.79
C ILE A 167 -22.84 -7.37 22.99
N VAL A 168 -21.87 -7.41 22.07
CA VAL A 168 -20.66 -6.58 22.13
C VAL A 168 -21.02 -5.09 22.03
N ALA A 169 -21.92 -4.71 21.13
CA ALA A 169 -22.36 -3.32 20.97
C ALA A 169 -23.05 -2.75 22.23
N ARG A 170 -23.66 -3.62 23.03
CA ARG A 170 -24.34 -3.25 24.29
C ARG A 170 -23.40 -3.27 25.50
N LYS A 171 -22.15 -3.69 25.31
CA LYS A 171 -21.11 -3.76 26.35
C LYS A 171 -21.56 -4.62 27.56
N PHE A 172 -22.22 -5.75 27.30
CA PHE A 172 -22.54 -6.72 28.35
C PHE A 172 -21.26 -7.45 28.79
N ILE A 173 -20.82 -7.20 30.03
CA ILE A 173 -19.54 -7.68 30.53
C ILE A 173 -19.76 -8.93 31.39
N VAL A 174 -19.31 -10.08 30.90
CA VAL A 174 -19.23 -11.35 31.63
C VAL A 174 -17.90 -12.04 31.27
N PRO A 175 -17.33 -12.89 32.15
CA PRO A 175 -16.05 -13.57 31.87
C PRO A 175 -16.07 -14.38 30.57
N GLU A 176 -17.16 -15.09 30.30
CA GLU A 176 -17.34 -16.00 29.17
C GLU A 176 -17.22 -15.30 27.82
N ILE A 177 -17.43 -13.98 27.75
CA ILE A 177 -17.26 -13.25 26.49
C ILE A 177 -15.81 -13.13 26.09
N TYR A 178 -14.87 -13.07 27.04
CA TYR A 178 -13.44 -12.99 26.76
C TYR A 178 -12.96 -14.34 26.16
N ASP A 179 -13.37 -15.47 26.76
CA ASP A 179 -13.04 -16.81 26.23
C ASP A 179 -13.63 -17.00 24.84
N LEU A 180 -14.83 -16.49 24.61
CA LEU A 180 -15.45 -16.55 23.29
C LEU A 180 -14.72 -15.69 22.27
N MET A 181 -14.22 -14.50 22.66
CA MET A 181 -13.43 -13.63 21.77
C MET A 181 -12.08 -14.25 21.42
N ASP A 182 -11.46 -14.99 22.31
CA ASP A 182 -10.24 -15.74 22.01
C ASP A 182 -10.51 -16.78 20.91
N ARG A 183 -11.61 -17.53 21.00
CA ARG A 183 -12.05 -18.44 19.92
C ARG A 183 -12.36 -17.73 18.60
N VAL A 184 -13.03 -16.57 18.66
CA VAL A 184 -13.30 -15.74 17.47
C VAL A 184 -11.99 -15.28 16.83
N SER A 185 -10.96 -14.99 17.64
CA SER A 185 -9.62 -14.63 17.15
C SER A 185 -8.96 -15.81 16.41
N GLU A 186 -9.07 -17.02 16.93
CA GLU A 186 -8.56 -18.23 16.26
C GLU A 186 -9.29 -18.48 14.93
N ILE A 187 -10.63 -18.41 14.92
CA ILE A 187 -11.45 -18.58 13.72
C ILE A 187 -11.11 -17.51 12.66
N MET A 188 -10.86 -16.27 13.07
CA MET A 188 -10.45 -15.20 12.16
C MET A 188 -9.20 -15.57 11.37
N VAL A 189 -8.26 -16.30 11.99
CA VAL A 189 -6.99 -16.70 11.37
C VAL A 189 -7.13 -17.99 10.57
N THR A 190 -7.84 -18.98 11.12
CA THR A 190 -7.87 -20.35 10.58
C THR A 190 -8.93 -20.59 9.52
N ASN A 191 -10.03 -19.85 9.56
CA ASN A 191 -11.13 -20.01 8.60
C ASN A 191 -10.76 -19.48 7.22
N GLN A 192 -11.14 -20.23 6.16
CA GLN A 192 -10.82 -19.89 4.77
C GLN A 192 -11.87 -18.99 4.10
N SER A 193 -13.03 -18.78 4.74
CA SER A 193 -14.09 -17.93 4.19
C SER A 193 -13.83 -16.45 4.47
N PRO A 194 -13.66 -15.59 3.45
CA PRO A 194 -13.46 -14.16 3.65
C PRO A 194 -14.61 -13.48 4.40
N GLN A 195 -15.85 -13.97 4.20
CA GLN A 195 -17.02 -13.43 4.89
C GLN A 195 -16.99 -13.72 6.39
N VAL A 196 -16.57 -14.93 6.79
CA VAL A 196 -16.42 -15.29 8.20
C VAL A 196 -15.30 -14.51 8.84
N GLN A 197 -14.16 -14.41 8.17
CA GLN A 197 -13.03 -13.59 8.63
C GLN A 197 -13.44 -12.14 8.87
N GLU A 198 -14.23 -11.54 7.95
CA GLU A 198 -14.76 -10.18 8.09
C GLU A 198 -15.69 -10.03 9.30
N LEU A 199 -16.59 -11.01 9.51
CA LEU A 199 -17.48 -11.03 10.68
C LEU A 199 -16.64 -11.08 11.98
N CYS A 200 -15.65 -11.96 12.05
CA CYS A 200 -14.74 -12.07 13.20
C CYS A 200 -14.01 -10.75 13.45
N ARG A 201 -13.38 -10.16 12.43
CA ARG A 201 -12.66 -8.88 12.56
C ARG A 201 -13.57 -7.75 13.06
N SER A 202 -14.79 -7.68 12.52
CA SER A 202 -15.76 -6.65 12.93
C SER A 202 -16.13 -6.75 14.40
N VAL A 203 -16.36 -7.96 14.90
CA VAL A 203 -16.70 -8.21 16.31
C VAL A 203 -15.49 -7.97 17.21
N LEU A 204 -14.33 -8.50 16.85
CA LEU A 204 -13.09 -8.34 17.61
C LEU A 204 -12.68 -6.87 17.73
N LEU A 205 -12.73 -6.12 16.62
CA LEU A 205 -12.38 -4.71 16.65
C LEU A 205 -13.29 -3.92 17.59
N GLN A 206 -14.61 -4.17 17.55
CA GLN A 206 -15.56 -3.52 18.45
C GLN A 206 -15.33 -3.93 19.90
N PHE A 207 -15.06 -5.21 20.16
CA PHE A 207 -14.73 -5.72 21.49
C PHE A 207 -13.46 -5.04 22.05
N LEU A 208 -12.39 -4.96 21.26
CA LEU A 208 -11.14 -4.33 21.67
C LEU A 208 -11.27 -2.84 21.94
N LEU A 209 -12.18 -2.14 21.24
CA LEU A 209 -12.44 -0.71 21.44
C LEU A 209 -13.35 -0.42 22.63
N ASP A 210 -14.34 -1.26 22.88
CA ASP A 210 -15.45 -0.95 23.78
C ASP A 210 -15.38 -1.63 25.15
N TYR A 211 -14.66 -2.75 25.24
CA TYR A 211 -14.59 -3.54 26.47
C TYR A 211 -13.38 -3.16 27.33
N PRO A 212 -13.51 -3.25 28.67
CA PRO A 212 -12.38 -3.03 29.55
C PRO A 212 -11.33 -4.13 29.34
N GLN A 213 -10.20 -3.75 28.77
CA GLN A 213 -9.08 -4.63 28.57
C GLN A 213 -8.19 -4.58 29.82
N GLY A 214 -8.14 -5.65 30.58
CA GLY A 214 -7.18 -5.77 31.68
C GLY A 214 -5.73 -5.66 31.16
N LYS A 215 -4.80 -5.19 32.00
CA LYS A 215 -3.39 -4.92 31.60
C LYS A 215 -2.69 -6.06 30.85
N GLY A 216 -3.14 -7.32 31.03
CA GLY A 216 -2.60 -8.49 30.35
C GLY A 216 -3.36 -8.90 29.07
N CYS A 217 -4.68 -8.70 29.04
CA CYS A 217 -5.55 -9.18 27.96
C CYS A 217 -5.19 -8.57 26.61
N LEU A 218 -5.13 -7.23 26.53
CA LEU A 218 -4.77 -6.55 25.30
C LEU A 218 -3.37 -6.92 24.80
N ARG A 219 -2.40 -7.07 25.73
CA ARG A 219 -1.04 -7.51 25.39
C ARG A 219 -1.03 -8.92 24.81
N THR A 220 -1.81 -9.83 25.37
CA THR A 220 -1.94 -11.20 24.84
C THR A 220 -2.55 -11.20 23.46
N THR A 221 -3.60 -10.41 23.24
CA THR A 221 -4.22 -10.25 21.92
C THR A 221 -3.24 -9.65 20.91
N MET A 222 -2.50 -8.60 21.27
CA MET A 222 -1.50 -8.00 20.35
C MET A 222 -0.37 -8.98 20.03
N ALA A 223 0.09 -9.76 21.00
CA ALA A 223 1.08 -10.81 20.79
C ALA A 223 0.53 -11.94 19.90
N PHE A 224 -0.73 -12.34 20.08
CA PHE A 224 -1.41 -13.29 19.21
C PHE A 224 -1.48 -12.78 17.75
N LEU A 225 -1.88 -11.52 17.55
CA LEU A 225 -1.93 -10.92 16.22
C LEU A 225 -0.54 -10.84 15.59
N ALA A 226 0.46 -10.35 16.32
CA ALA A 226 1.85 -10.28 15.87
C ALA A 226 2.40 -11.66 15.45
N LYS A 227 2.14 -12.70 16.24
CA LYS A 227 2.54 -14.08 15.90
C LYS A 227 1.87 -14.57 14.60
N ASN A 228 0.59 -14.28 14.42
CA ASN A 228 -0.19 -14.77 13.29
C ASN A 228 -0.02 -13.97 12.00
N THR A 229 0.77 -12.89 11.99
CA THR A 229 1.26 -12.28 10.75
C THR A 229 2.11 -13.24 9.91
N ALA A 230 2.69 -14.28 10.55
CA ALA A 230 3.44 -15.35 9.90
C ALA A 230 2.65 -16.68 9.77
N TYR A 231 1.30 -16.63 9.84
CA TYR A 231 0.46 -17.81 9.70
C TYR A 231 0.68 -18.49 8.33
N MET A 232 0.61 -19.83 8.29
CA MET A 232 0.99 -20.59 7.09
C MET A 232 0.14 -20.27 5.85
N TYR A 233 -1.15 -19.98 6.02
CA TYR A 233 -2.04 -19.65 4.89
C TYR A 233 -2.17 -18.13 4.69
N GLU A 234 -2.06 -17.69 3.44
CA GLU A 234 -2.15 -16.28 3.05
C GLU A 234 -3.45 -15.62 3.52
N SER A 235 -4.60 -16.31 3.39
CA SER A 235 -5.90 -15.77 3.81
C SER A 235 -5.93 -15.38 5.29
N GLY A 236 -5.32 -16.19 6.16
CA GLY A 236 -5.20 -15.89 7.58
C GLY A 236 -4.28 -14.71 7.85
N ARG A 237 -3.11 -14.63 7.17
CA ARG A 237 -2.20 -13.49 7.28
C ARG A 237 -2.85 -12.18 6.86
N ILE A 238 -3.56 -12.19 5.73
CA ILE A 238 -4.32 -11.01 5.25
C ILE A 238 -5.37 -10.61 6.28
N SER A 239 -6.12 -11.57 6.83
CA SER A 239 -7.14 -11.29 7.85
C SER A 239 -6.56 -10.62 9.09
N VAL A 240 -5.39 -11.08 9.56
CA VAL A 240 -4.67 -10.44 10.68
C VAL A 240 -4.21 -9.04 10.31
N LEU A 241 -3.63 -8.85 9.13
CA LEU A 241 -3.16 -7.52 8.68
C LEU A 241 -4.32 -6.53 8.53
N GLU A 242 -5.49 -6.97 8.05
CA GLU A 242 -6.69 -6.13 7.99
C GLU A 242 -7.17 -5.69 9.38
N LEU A 243 -7.13 -6.59 10.39
CA LEU A 243 -7.45 -6.22 11.76
C LEU A 243 -6.40 -5.27 12.35
N LEU A 244 -5.11 -5.53 12.14
CA LEU A 244 -4.03 -4.63 12.58
C LEU A 244 -4.14 -3.23 11.94
N SER A 245 -4.47 -3.15 10.66
CA SER A 245 -4.73 -1.88 9.97
C SER A 245 -5.87 -1.11 10.63
N ALA A 246 -6.96 -1.80 10.98
CA ALA A 246 -8.09 -1.20 11.67
C ALA A 246 -7.74 -0.74 13.10
N ILE A 247 -6.95 -1.53 13.84
CA ILE A 247 -6.45 -1.19 15.18
C ILE A 247 -5.57 0.06 15.10
N VAL A 248 -4.55 0.05 14.23
CA VAL A 248 -3.65 1.20 14.05
C VAL A 248 -4.43 2.45 13.65
N SER A 249 -5.53 2.33 12.91
CA SER A 249 -6.34 3.48 12.49
C SER A 249 -7.26 4.03 13.57
N LYS A 250 -7.77 3.18 14.48
CA LYS A 250 -8.88 3.53 15.39
C LYS A 250 -8.50 3.69 16.86
N PHE A 251 -7.41 3.05 17.32
CA PHE A 251 -6.97 3.15 18.70
C PHE A 251 -6.42 4.54 19.01
N GLU A 252 -6.41 4.92 20.28
CA GLU A 252 -5.74 6.14 20.75
C GLU A 252 -4.23 6.06 20.52
N GLU A 253 -3.61 7.19 20.26
CA GLU A 253 -2.19 7.27 19.91
C GLU A 253 -1.27 6.78 21.04
N SER A 254 -1.62 7.07 22.30
CA SER A 254 -0.91 6.57 23.48
C SER A 254 -0.92 5.05 23.55
N LEU A 255 -2.08 4.44 23.28
CA LEU A 255 -2.25 3.00 23.31
C LEU A 255 -1.50 2.30 22.16
N ILE A 256 -1.47 2.93 20.99
CA ILE A 256 -0.66 2.43 19.85
C ILE A 256 0.82 2.49 20.20
N GLY A 257 1.28 3.56 20.86
CA GLY A 257 2.66 3.72 21.32
C GLY A 257 3.12 2.56 22.19
N ASP A 258 2.30 2.10 23.14
CA ASP A 258 2.62 0.98 24.04
C ASP A 258 2.92 -0.34 23.31
N TYR A 259 2.35 -0.53 22.12
CA TYR A 259 2.52 -1.75 21.30
C TYR A 259 3.29 -1.52 20.01
N ALA A 260 3.75 -0.30 19.75
CA ALA A 260 4.38 0.08 18.49
C ALA A 260 5.59 -0.80 18.14
N ASP A 261 6.44 -1.07 19.13
CA ASP A 261 7.64 -1.90 18.96
C ASP A 261 7.28 -3.34 18.53
N LEU A 262 6.38 -3.98 19.25
CA LEU A 262 5.92 -5.34 18.94
C LEU A 262 5.31 -5.43 17.53
N LEU A 263 4.41 -4.51 17.21
CA LEU A 263 3.72 -4.51 15.91
C LEU A 263 4.68 -4.17 14.78
N PHE A 264 5.58 -3.21 14.99
CA PHE A 264 6.56 -2.81 13.99
C PHE A 264 7.48 -3.96 13.60
N VAL A 265 8.07 -4.67 14.58
CA VAL A 265 8.93 -5.81 14.31
C VAL A 265 8.18 -6.90 13.54
N ALA A 266 6.96 -7.25 13.96
CA ALA A 266 6.15 -8.25 13.27
C ALA A 266 5.85 -7.85 11.81
N LEU A 267 5.47 -6.59 11.56
CA LEU A 267 5.18 -6.09 10.21
C LEU A 267 6.43 -6.02 9.33
N VAL A 268 7.58 -5.65 9.89
CA VAL A 268 8.87 -5.66 9.18
C VAL A 268 9.25 -7.09 8.78
N MET A 269 8.98 -8.09 9.63
CA MET A 269 9.19 -9.50 9.28
C MET A 269 8.29 -9.97 8.13
N VAL A 270 7.07 -9.45 8.01
CA VAL A 270 6.22 -9.70 6.83
C VAL A 270 6.86 -9.12 5.56
N ILE A 271 7.35 -7.87 5.60
CA ILE A 271 8.04 -7.26 4.45
C ILE A 271 9.27 -8.06 4.05
N ALA A 272 10.00 -8.59 5.02
CA ALA A 272 11.23 -9.36 4.80
C ALA A 272 10.98 -10.72 4.15
N ASN A 273 9.97 -11.45 4.60
CA ASN A 273 9.87 -12.90 4.43
C ASN A 273 8.58 -13.39 3.76
N ASP A 274 7.53 -12.57 3.66
CA ASP A 274 6.26 -13.05 3.08
C ASP A 274 6.35 -13.19 1.56
N ASP A 275 5.91 -14.32 1.03
CA ASP A 275 5.88 -14.59 -0.40
C ASP A 275 4.81 -13.75 -1.13
N SER A 276 3.70 -13.43 -0.44
CA SER A 276 2.61 -12.64 -1.00
C SER A 276 2.97 -11.16 -1.14
N ALA A 277 2.93 -10.65 -2.35
CA ALA A 277 3.10 -9.21 -2.61
C ALA A 277 2.03 -8.39 -1.88
N LYS A 278 0.78 -8.89 -1.84
CA LYS A 278 -0.34 -8.24 -1.16
C LYS A 278 -0.08 -8.09 0.34
N SER A 279 0.39 -9.16 1.01
CA SER A 279 0.74 -9.10 2.44
C SER A 279 1.83 -8.07 2.70
N ARG A 280 2.89 -8.04 1.87
CA ARG A 280 3.99 -7.08 2.01
C ARG A 280 3.52 -5.63 1.81
N GLU A 281 2.66 -5.38 0.82
CA GLU A 281 2.09 -4.05 0.57
C GLU A 281 1.20 -3.58 1.74
N MET A 282 0.37 -4.48 2.28
CA MET A 282 -0.46 -4.18 3.44
C MET A 282 0.38 -3.88 4.67
N ALA A 283 1.41 -4.68 4.95
CA ALA A 283 2.33 -4.44 6.06
C ALA A 283 3.05 -3.08 5.91
N ALA A 284 3.48 -2.73 4.70
CA ALA A 284 4.10 -1.43 4.43
C ALA A 284 3.14 -0.26 4.68
N GLU A 285 1.86 -0.38 4.28
CA GLU A 285 0.86 0.66 4.53
C GLU A 285 0.52 0.78 6.02
N ILE A 286 0.49 -0.33 6.78
CA ILE A 286 0.31 -0.31 8.23
C ILE A 286 1.49 0.38 8.91
N ILE A 287 2.74 0.07 8.52
CA ILE A 287 3.94 0.75 9.03
C ILE A 287 3.91 2.25 8.74
N LYS A 288 3.50 2.63 7.54
CA LYS A 288 3.34 4.04 7.16
C LYS A 288 2.35 4.75 8.07
N ASN A 289 1.18 4.17 8.31
CA ASN A 289 0.17 4.70 9.23
C ASN A 289 0.67 4.74 10.67
N LEU A 290 1.48 3.76 11.08
CA LEU A 290 2.11 3.73 12.39
C LEU A 290 3.05 4.94 12.57
N PHE A 291 3.94 5.22 11.61
CA PHE A 291 4.81 6.39 11.65
C PHE A 291 4.04 7.72 11.68
N LEU A 292 2.89 7.80 11.02
CA LEU A 292 2.05 9.00 11.03
C LEU A 292 1.41 9.27 12.40
N ARG A 293 1.03 8.21 13.11
CA ARG A 293 0.25 8.30 14.37
C ARG A 293 1.08 8.30 15.64
N LEU A 294 2.33 7.82 15.58
CA LEU A 294 3.22 7.80 16.74
C LEU A 294 3.73 9.22 17.08
N ASP A 295 3.95 9.47 18.37
CA ASP A 295 4.69 10.63 18.86
C ASP A 295 6.18 10.57 18.48
N VAL A 296 6.93 11.60 18.87
CA VAL A 296 8.35 11.73 18.52
C VAL A 296 9.20 10.65 19.19
N ASP A 297 8.92 10.32 20.45
CA ASP A 297 9.72 9.39 21.25
C ASP A 297 9.57 7.95 20.73
N HIS A 298 8.35 7.50 20.49
CA HIS A 298 8.11 6.19 19.91
C HIS A 298 8.65 6.09 18.48
N ARG A 299 8.52 7.15 17.65
CA ARG A 299 9.16 7.17 16.31
C ARG A 299 10.67 7.02 16.42
N GLN A 300 11.30 7.73 17.37
CA GLN A 300 12.76 7.64 17.59
C GLN A 300 13.17 6.22 17.97
N LEU A 301 12.39 5.54 18.79
CA LEU A 301 12.63 4.13 19.13
C LEU A 301 12.60 3.25 17.87
N LEU A 302 11.56 3.35 17.04
CA LEU A 302 11.47 2.56 15.81
C LEU A 302 12.63 2.87 14.84
N VAL A 303 12.98 4.15 14.69
CA VAL A 303 14.13 4.55 13.86
C VAL A 303 15.43 3.97 14.40
N SER A 304 15.60 3.85 15.72
CA SER A 304 16.79 3.23 16.31
C SER A 304 16.94 1.75 15.92
N HIS A 305 15.84 1.00 15.84
CA HIS A 305 15.84 -0.37 15.33
C HIS A 305 16.25 -0.43 13.86
N VAL A 306 15.66 0.44 13.03
CA VAL A 306 16.00 0.49 11.59
C VAL A 306 17.48 0.79 11.39
N ARG A 307 18.04 1.73 12.14
CA ARG A 307 19.48 2.05 12.11
C ARG A 307 20.35 0.88 12.53
N SER A 308 19.96 0.17 13.60
CA SER A 308 20.67 -1.02 14.06
C SER A 308 20.69 -2.09 12.95
N TRP A 309 19.58 -2.31 12.25
CA TRP A 309 19.49 -3.26 11.15
C TRP A 309 20.27 -2.81 9.91
N ALA A 310 20.23 -1.52 9.56
CA ALA A 310 21.01 -0.95 8.46
C ALA A 310 22.52 -1.07 8.68
N GLY A 311 22.97 -1.06 9.94
CA GLY A 311 24.37 -1.21 10.33
C GLY A 311 24.93 -2.63 10.24
N GLN A 312 24.09 -3.66 10.11
CA GLN A 312 24.50 -5.07 10.07
C GLN A 312 25.37 -5.36 8.83
N LYS A 313 26.56 -5.93 9.06
CA LYS A 313 27.48 -6.28 7.94
C LYS A 313 27.20 -7.67 7.37
N GLU A 314 26.83 -8.60 8.23
CA GLU A 314 26.72 -10.03 7.90
C GLU A 314 25.33 -10.44 7.41
N ASN A 315 24.31 -9.57 7.59
CA ASN A 315 22.94 -9.88 7.23
C ASN A 315 22.39 -8.89 6.20
N SER A 316 22.64 -9.19 4.93
CA SER A 316 22.15 -8.40 3.78
C SER A 316 20.63 -8.29 3.74
N GLN A 317 19.90 -9.30 4.24
CA GLN A 317 18.44 -9.29 4.29
C GLN A 317 17.90 -8.24 5.29
N LEU A 318 18.50 -8.14 6.49
CA LEU A 318 18.12 -7.11 7.46
C LEU A 318 18.45 -5.72 6.94
N THR A 319 19.64 -5.53 6.35
CA THR A 319 20.01 -4.26 5.72
C THR A 319 19.03 -3.88 4.61
N ARG A 320 18.64 -4.82 3.75
CA ARG A 320 17.64 -4.59 2.69
C ARG A 320 16.32 -4.09 3.25
N VAL A 321 15.81 -4.77 4.28
CA VAL A 321 14.52 -4.44 4.91
C VAL A 321 14.61 -3.09 5.62
N ALA A 322 15.70 -2.80 6.31
CA ALA A 322 15.94 -1.48 6.92
C ALA A 322 15.86 -0.35 5.88
N VAL A 323 16.50 -0.54 4.72
CA VAL A 323 16.43 0.43 3.62
C VAL A 323 15.01 0.56 3.06
N GLN A 324 14.26 -0.54 2.92
CA GLN A 324 12.86 -0.49 2.53
C GLN A 324 12.00 0.30 3.52
N VAL A 325 12.22 0.11 4.82
CA VAL A 325 11.54 0.88 5.88
C VAL A 325 11.88 2.36 5.82
N TYR A 326 13.13 2.74 5.53
CA TYR A 326 13.47 4.15 5.25
C TYR A 326 12.65 4.72 4.09
N GLY A 327 12.43 3.93 3.04
CA GLY A 327 11.56 4.31 1.93
C GLY A 327 10.10 4.52 2.34
N ILE A 328 9.57 3.68 3.23
CA ILE A 328 8.21 3.79 3.78
C ILE A 328 8.10 5.03 4.70
N MET A 329 9.14 5.27 5.53
CA MET A 329 9.20 6.43 6.41
C MET A 329 9.22 7.75 5.63
N LEU A 330 9.95 7.81 4.51
CA LEU A 330 9.93 8.95 3.59
C LEU A 330 8.55 9.17 2.98
N ASP A 331 7.88 8.11 2.57
CA ASP A 331 6.52 8.19 2.01
C ASP A 331 5.48 8.64 3.06
N ALA A 332 5.68 8.26 4.33
CA ALA A 332 4.82 8.65 5.44
C ALA A 332 5.04 10.11 5.87
N LEU A 333 6.27 10.44 6.23
CA LEU A 333 6.59 11.70 6.93
C LEU A 333 6.91 12.86 5.98
N GLN A 334 7.25 12.56 4.72
CA GLN A 334 7.61 13.57 3.71
C GLN A 334 8.66 14.57 4.25
N THR A 335 8.34 15.85 4.30
CA THR A 335 9.21 16.89 4.84
C THR A 335 9.46 16.80 6.37
N ASN A 336 8.63 16.08 7.11
CA ASN A 336 8.79 15.87 8.55
C ASN A 336 9.90 14.86 8.91
N VAL A 337 10.53 14.25 7.91
CA VAL A 337 11.66 13.32 8.09
C VAL A 337 12.98 14.07 8.39
N SER A 338 13.01 15.39 8.29
CA SER A 338 14.21 16.23 8.39
C SER A 338 15.11 15.91 9.60
N THR A 339 14.52 15.59 10.75
CA THR A 339 15.25 15.25 11.98
C THR A 339 16.06 13.94 11.82
N TYR A 340 15.53 12.97 11.10
CA TYR A 340 16.14 11.65 10.90
C TYR A 340 17.02 11.59 9.65
N LEU A 341 16.85 12.56 8.74
CA LEU A 341 17.51 12.59 7.43
C LEU A 341 19.03 12.49 7.48
N PRO A 342 19.75 13.22 8.37
CA PRO A 342 21.21 13.11 8.45
C PRO A 342 21.69 11.68 8.68
N SER A 343 21.16 11.03 9.70
CA SER A 343 21.55 9.67 10.05
C SER A 343 21.14 8.63 9.01
N MET A 344 19.98 8.82 8.38
CA MET A 344 19.53 7.97 7.28
C MET A 344 20.52 8.03 6.10
N ILE A 345 20.94 9.23 5.70
CA ILE A 345 21.88 9.39 4.59
C ILE A 345 23.24 8.76 4.93
N ASP A 346 23.71 8.93 6.17
CA ASP A 346 24.96 8.33 6.62
C ASP A 346 24.91 6.79 6.54
N ASP A 347 23.80 6.19 7.00
CA ASP A 347 23.57 4.74 6.90
C ASP A 347 23.51 4.26 5.43
N LEU A 348 22.87 5.02 4.54
CA LEU A 348 22.77 4.69 3.11
C LEU A 348 24.14 4.80 2.43
N ASN A 349 24.90 5.87 2.68
CA ASN A 349 26.25 6.06 2.15
C ASN A 349 27.19 4.94 2.61
N LEU A 350 27.15 4.58 3.89
CA LEU A 350 27.97 3.49 4.43
C LEU A 350 27.74 2.18 3.68
N ASN A 351 26.49 1.86 3.39
CA ASN A 351 26.14 0.62 2.69
C ASN A 351 26.49 0.66 1.20
N ILE A 352 26.43 1.82 0.54
CA ILE A 352 26.91 1.98 -0.85
C ILE A 352 28.43 1.78 -0.90
N LEU A 353 29.19 2.40 0.02
CA LEU A 353 30.64 2.25 0.07
C LEU A 353 31.05 0.80 0.31
N ARG A 354 30.36 0.08 1.21
CA ARG A 354 30.57 -1.36 1.42
C ARG A 354 30.36 -2.16 0.14
N SER A 355 29.34 -1.82 -0.64
CA SER A 355 29.09 -2.48 -1.92
C SER A 355 30.22 -2.22 -2.93
N VAL A 356 30.81 -1.02 -2.97
CA VAL A 356 31.97 -0.73 -3.83
C VAL A 356 33.18 -1.55 -3.39
N GLU A 357 33.45 -1.63 -2.07
CA GLU A 357 34.55 -2.46 -1.54
C GLU A 357 34.42 -3.94 -1.94
N GLN A 358 33.19 -4.43 -2.09
CA GLN A 358 32.93 -5.81 -2.51
C GLN A 358 33.11 -6.00 -4.02
N LEU A 359 32.75 -4.98 -4.82
CA LEU A 359 32.99 -5.01 -6.28
C LEU A 359 34.49 -5.02 -6.63
N THR A 360 35.34 -4.54 -5.72
CA THR A 360 36.80 -4.49 -5.93
C THR A 360 37.53 -5.75 -5.46
N LYS A 361 36.86 -6.66 -4.72
CA LYS A 361 37.43 -7.95 -4.31
C LYS A 361 37.39 -8.95 -5.47
N GLU A 362 38.48 -9.68 -5.63
CA GLU A 362 38.64 -10.65 -6.72
C GLU A 362 37.64 -11.83 -6.61
N GLU A 363 37.40 -12.48 -7.73
CA GLU A 363 36.30 -13.37 -8.17
C GLU A 363 35.95 -14.60 -7.29
N GLU A 364 36.55 -14.82 -6.13
CA GLU A 364 36.31 -16.04 -5.34
C GLU A 364 34.97 -16.11 -4.61
N ASP A 365 34.22 -14.99 -4.48
CA ASP A 365 32.93 -14.90 -3.77
C ASP A 365 31.78 -14.34 -4.62
N GLN A 366 31.62 -14.77 -5.88
CA GLN A 366 30.53 -14.29 -6.75
C GLN A 366 29.13 -14.56 -6.22
N THR A 367 28.93 -15.54 -5.34
CA THR A 367 27.63 -15.87 -4.71
C THR A 367 27.10 -14.73 -3.83
N ASP A 368 27.98 -13.92 -3.25
CA ASP A 368 27.60 -12.78 -2.39
C ASP A 368 27.08 -11.58 -3.21
N ILE A 369 27.60 -11.36 -4.40
CA ILE A 369 27.17 -10.24 -5.26
C ILE A 369 25.71 -10.41 -5.72
N ASP A 370 25.30 -11.65 -6.00
CA ASP A 370 23.93 -11.98 -6.40
C ASP A 370 22.89 -11.73 -5.28
N SER A 371 23.30 -11.79 -4.02
CA SER A 371 22.42 -11.48 -2.87
C SER A 371 22.33 -9.98 -2.57
N GLN A 372 23.33 -9.20 -2.95
CA GLN A 372 23.47 -7.79 -2.55
C GLN A 372 22.85 -6.79 -3.52
N TRP A 373 22.60 -7.16 -4.77
CA TRP A 373 22.01 -6.23 -5.75
C TRP A 373 20.69 -5.62 -5.27
N GLN A 374 19.90 -6.38 -4.49
CA GLN A 374 18.64 -5.88 -3.94
C GLN A 374 18.85 -4.75 -2.94
N VAL A 375 19.85 -4.87 -2.06
CA VAL A 375 20.20 -3.83 -1.09
C VAL A 375 20.54 -2.55 -1.82
N VAL A 376 21.46 -2.62 -2.77
CA VAL A 376 21.94 -1.45 -3.54
C VAL A 376 20.81 -0.82 -4.36
N TYR A 377 19.98 -1.64 -4.99
CA TYR A 377 18.81 -1.18 -5.74
C TYR A 377 17.84 -0.40 -4.84
N HIS A 378 17.54 -0.91 -3.65
CA HIS A 378 16.66 -0.22 -2.71
C HIS A 378 17.30 1.06 -2.17
N ILE A 379 18.62 1.08 -1.90
CA ILE A 379 19.33 2.29 -1.50
C ILE A 379 19.18 3.37 -2.56
N PHE A 380 19.46 3.09 -3.83
CA PHE A 380 19.32 4.08 -4.90
C PHE A 380 17.86 4.53 -5.09
N THR A 381 16.91 3.63 -4.90
CA THR A 381 15.48 3.99 -4.93
C THR A 381 15.12 4.96 -3.80
N VAL A 382 15.61 4.71 -2.58
CA VAL A 382 15.40 5.58 -1.40
C VAL A 382 16.10 6.91 -1.58
N LEU A 383 17.35 6.93 -2.04
CA LEU A 383 18.07 8.17 -2.36
C LEU A 383 17.34 8.99 -3.42
N GLY A 384 16.77 8.35 -4.43
CA GLY A 384 15.94 9.03 -5.43
C GLY A 384 14.68 9.68 -4.83
N LYS A 385 14.08 9.08 -3.79
CA LYS A 385 12.99 9.68 -3.01
C LYS A 385 13.50 10.84 -2.15
N VAL A 386 14.63 10.67 -1.48
CA VAL A 386 15.28 11.74 -0.67
C VAL A 386 15.53 12.96 -1.52
N ILE A 387 16.16 12.80 -2.68
CA ILE A 387 16.47 13.92 -3.59
C ILE A 387 15.21 14.62 -4.08
N ARG A 388 14.11 13.89 -4.28
CA ARG A 388 12.83 14.49 -4.70
C ARG A 388 12.22 15.37 -3.62
N ILE A 389 12.32 14.96 -2.35
CA ILE A 389 11.76 15.69 -1.20
C ILE A 389 12.73 16.80 -0.76
N TYR A 390 14.05 16.53 -0.80
CA TYR A 390 15.12 17.41 -0.38
C TYR A 390 16.18 17.57 -1.48
N PRO A 391 15.91 18.38 -2.52
CA PRO A 391 16.83 18.55 -3.65
C PRO A 391 18.23 19.02 -3.22
N ASP A 392 18.33 19.84 -2.16
CA ASP A 392 19.59 20.34 -1.60
C ASP A 392 20.56 19.22 -1.18
N VAL A 393 20.05 18.04 -0.83
CA VAL A 393 20.89 16.90 -0.45
C VAL A 393 21.78 16.45 -1.61
N ALA A 394 21.26 16.49 -2.84
CA ALA A 394 21.99 16.10 -4.04
C ALA A 394 23.09 17.10 -4.40
N THR A 395 22.84 18.40 -4.13
CA THR A 395 23.72 19.50 -4.55
C THR A 395 24.70 19.93 -3.46
N ARG A 396 24.50 19.50 -2.21
CA ARG A 396 25.49 19.76 -1.13
C ARG A 396 26.72 18.91 -1.32
N PRO A 397 27.94 19.54 -1.30
CA PRO A 397 29.19 18.81 -1.44
C PRO A 397 29.33 17.74 -0.36
N GLN A 398 29.86 16.57 -0.73
CA GLN A 398 30.19 15.47 0.17
C GLN A 398 29.00 14.87 0.98
N ARG A 399 27.78 15.31 0.72
CA ARG A 399 26.61 14.75 1.43
C ARG A 399 26.24 13.36 0.92
N LEU A 400 26.34 13.14 -0.39
CA LEU A 400 26.18 11.84 -1.03
C LEU A 400 27.48 11.40 -1.69
N SER A 401 27.78 10.11 -1.62
CA SER A 401 28.96 9.50 -2.25
C SER A 401 28.70 9.27 -3.76
N TRP A 402 28.72 10.36 -4.54
CA TRP A 402 28.48 10.29 -5.98
C TRP A 402 29.50 9.44 -6.73
N THR A 403 30.77 9.42 -6.28
CA THR A 403 31.80 8.52 -6.82
C THR A 403 31.37 7.07 -6.70
N ALA A 404 30.87 6.67 -5.54
CA ALA A 404 30.35 5.31 -5.34
C ALA A 404 29.14 5.01 -6.21
N VAL A 405 28.23 5.97 -6.46
CA VAL A 405 27.11 5.79 -7.41
C VAL A 405 27.63 5.56 -8.83
N VAL A 406 28.69 6.26 -9.26
CA VAL A 406 29.31 6.10 -10.59
C VAL A 406 29.91 4.71 -10.76
N GLU A 407 30.53 4.13 -9.72
CA GLU A 407 31.05 2.76 -9.80
C GLU A 407 29.95 1.72 -10.06
N HIS A 408 28.74 1.94 -9.58
CA HIS A 408 27.60 1.06 -9.83
C HIS A 408 26.97 1.18 -11.22
N LEU A 409 27.45 2.07 -12.09
CA LEU A 409 27.01 2.13 -13.49
C LEU A 409 27.35 0.85 -14.26
N LEU A 410 28.42 0.15 -13.88
CA LEU A 410 28.83 -1.12 -14.50
C LEU A 410 28.49 -2.34 -13.62
N PHE A 411 27.66 -2.17 -12.60
CA PHE A 411 27.25 -3.28 -11.73
C PHE A 411 26.65 -4.44 -12.54
N PRO A 412 26.92 -5.71 -12.18
CA PRO A 412 26.43 -6.88 -12.94
C PRO A 412 24.91 -6.88 -13.16
N HIS A 413 24.11 -6.51 -12.13
CA HIS A 413 22.65 -6.55 -12.21
C HIS A 413 22.05 -5.29 -12.89
N ALA A 414 21.18 -5.51 -13.91
CA ALA A 414 20.63 -4.44 -14.74
C ALA A 414 19.79 -3.41 -13.98
N TRP A 415 19.07 -3.80 -12.91
CA TRP A 415 18.26 -2.88 -12.12
C TRP A 415 19.10 -1.92 -11.31
N VAL A 416 20.25 -2.35 -10.82
CA VAL A 416 21.20 -1.48 -10.13
C VAL A 416 21.77 -0.44 -11.10
N ARG A 417 22.22 -0.87 -12.30
CA ARG A 417 22.68 0.06 -13.35
C ARG A 417 21.63 1.11 -13.71
N MET A 418 20.37 0.66 -13.84
CA MET A 418 19.24 1.57 -14.11
C MET A 418 19.02 2.56 -12.98
N ALA A 419 19.06 2.10 -11.72
CA ALA A 419 18.85 2.95 -10.57
C ALA A 419 19.97 3.98 -10.41
N ALA A 420 21.25 3.57 -10.60
CA ALA A 420 22.40 4.46 -10.59
C ALA A 420 22.32 5.52 -11.71
N ALA A 421 22.00 5.09 -12.94
CA ALA A 421 21.85 6.02 -14.07
C ALA A 421 20.72 7.04 -13.84
N ARG A 422 19.60 6.62 -13.24
CA ARG A 422 18.48 7.52 -12.88
C ARG A 422 18.88 8.52 -11.81
N LEU A 423 19.61 8.07 -10.79
CA LEU A 423 20.06 8.92 -9.70
C LEU A 423 21.00 10.01 -10.21
N LEU A 424 21.96 9.66 -11.07
CA LEU A 424 22.82 10.63 -11.76
C LEU A 424 22.02 11.58 -12.65
N GLY A 425 20.99 11.08 -13.35
CA GLY A 425 20.11 11.92 -14.15
C GLY A 425 19.33 12.93 -13.31
N GLN A 426 18.94 12.59 -12.07
CA GLN A 426 18.35 13.55 -11.13
C GLN A 426 19.36 14.62 -10.74
N LEU A 427 20.61 14.26 -10.40
CA LEU A 427 21.68 15.22 -10.12
C LEU A 427 21.90 16.17 -11.30
N PHE A 428 22.10 15.63 -12.50
CA PHE A 428 22.35 16.42 -13.71
C PHE A 428 21.21 17.39 -14.05
N SER A 429 19.96 17.01 -13.74
CA SER A 429 18.82 17.90 -13.96
C SER A 429 18.78 19.13 -13.04
N MET A 430 19.52 19.11 -11.94
CA MET A 430 19.60 20.19 -10.94
C MET A 430 20.84 21.07 -11.13
N LEU A 431 21.84 20.60 -11.89
CA LEU A 431 23.09 21.31 -12.07
C LEU A 431 23.05 22.19 -13.32
N PRO A 432 23.68 23.39 -13.29
CA PRO A 432 23.86 24.21 -14.48
C PRO A 432 24.82 23.53 -15.46
N VAL A 433 24.63 23.79 -16.74
CA VAL A 433 25.60 23.39 -17.76
C VAL A 433 26.79 24.34 -17.69
N ALA A 434 27.95 23.80 -17.39
CA ALA A 434 29.22 24.56 -17.27
C ALA A 434 30.36 23.73 -17.82
N GLU A 435 31.43 24.42 -18.25
CA GLU A 435 32.67 23.78 -18.68
C GLU A 435 33.25 22.94 -17.56
N PRO A 436 33.66 21.67 -17.81
CA PRO A 436 34.36 20.87 -16.84
C PRO A 436 35.73 21.49 -16.54
N PRO A 437 36.09 21.72 -15.26
CA PRO A 437 37.38 22.28 -14.91
C PRO A 437 38.52 21.28 -15.25
N LYS A 438 39.64 21.80 -15.78
CA LYS A 438 40.80 20.99 -16.22
C LYS A 438 41.42 20.20 -15.07
N ASP A 439 41.45 20.80 -13.89
CA ASP A 439 42.06 20.25 -12.65
C ASP A 439 41.06 19.43 -11.80
N GLY A 440 39.90 19.08 -12.36
CA GLY A 440 38.80 18.43 -11.64
C GLY A 440 37.92 19.40 -10.84
N TYR A 441 36.78 18.92 -10.38
CA TYR A 441 35.85 19.74 -9.61
C TYR A 441 36.34 20.01 -8.20
N SER A 442 36.22 21.26 -7.78
CA SER A 442 36.53 21.69 -6.39
C SER A 442 35.74 20.84 -5.38
N THR A 443 36.31 20.67 -4.18
CA THR A 443 35.65 20.01 -3.04
C THR A 443 34.32 20.67 -2.62
N THR A 444 34.13 21.93 -3.02
CA THR A 444 32.86 22.66 -2.82
C THR A 444 31.80 22.38 -3.87
N SER A 445 32.16 21.68 -4.95
CA SER A 445 31.22 21.29 -6.00
C SER A 445 30.46 19.99 -5.64
N PRO A 446 29.19 19.86 -6.00
CA PRO A 446 28.48 18.59 -5.94
C PRO A 446 29.14 17.48 -6.77
N LEU A 447 29.89 17.85 -7.80
CA LEU A 447 30.64 16.95 -8.68
C LEU A 447 32.07 16.68 -8.21
N ALA A 448 32.40 17.07 -6.98
CA ALA A 448 33.74 16.84 -6.42
C ALA A 448 34.14 15.36 -6.50
N GLY A 449 35.33 15.08 -7.02
CA GLY A 449 35.85 13.73 -7.22
C GLY A 449 35.22 12.98 -8.44
N LEU A 450 34.35 13.61 -9.22
CA LEU A 450 33.78 13.04 -10.43
C LEU A 450 34.51 13.53 -11.69
N ASN A 451 34.66 12.63 -12.66
CA ASN A 451 35.13 12.95 -13.99
C ASN A 451 34.00 12.68 -15.01
N LEU A 452 33.50 13.71 -15.69
CA LEU A 452 32.44 13.57 -16.68
C LEU A 452 32.85 12.68 -17.85
N LYS A 453 34.14 12.61 -18.22
CA LYS A 453 34.64 11.71 -19.27
C LYS A 453 34.53 10.25 -18.84
N ASP A 454 34.89 9.91 -17.58
CA ASP A 454 34.74 8.57 -17.02
C ASP A 454 33.26 8.14 -16.98
N ILE A 455 32.37 9.02 -16.52
CA ILE A 455 30.93 8.75 -16.51
C ILE A 455 30.40 8.49 -17.93
N ALA A 456 30.83 9.30 -18.91
CA ALA A 456 30.46 9.10 -20.31
C ALA A 456 30.98 7.77 -20.85
N GLU A 457 32.22 7.38 -20.50
CA GLU A 457 32.80 6.10 -20.93
C GLU A 457 32.06 4.90 -20.35
N LYS A 458 31.72 4.93 -19.06
CA LYS A 458 30.90 3.89 -18.41
C LYS A 458 29.52 3.79 -19.06
N HIS A 459 28.88 4.91 -19.39
CA HIS A 459 27.60 4.91 -20.13
C HIS A 459 27.76 4.36 -21.57
N CYS A 460 28.81 4.75 -22.28
CA CYS A 460 29.12 4.20 -23.59
C CYS A 460 29.36 2.68 -23.53
N THR A 461 30.01 2.18 -22.50
CA THR A 461 30.21 0.74 -22.27
C THR A 461 28.88 0.01 -22.07
N GLN A 462 27.93 0.59 -21.31
CA GLN A 462 26.60 0.01 -21.15
C GLN A 462 25.84 -0.08 -22.48
N LEU A 463 25.97 0.89 -23.38
CA LEU A 463 25.34 0.87 -24.70
C LEU A 463 25.82 -0.30 -25.59
N LYS A 464 27.01 -0.87 -25.33
CA LYS A 464 27.51 -2.06 -26.04
C LYS A 464 26.76 -3.35 -25.64
N SER A 465 26.02 -3.35 -24.51
CA SER A 465 25.34 -4.54 -24.03
C SER A 465 24.28 -5.04 -25.02
N SER A 466 24.34 -6.35 -25.36
CA SER A 466 23.34 -6.99 -26.22
C SER A 466 21.94 -7.08 -25.63
N ARG A 467 21.80 -6.88 -24.31
CA ARG A 467 20.54 -6.95 -23.56
C ARG A 467 20.19 -5.60 -22.92
N LEU A 468 20.47 -4.51 -23.61
CA LEU A 468 20.11 -3.17 -23.13
C LEU A 468 18.59 -3.00 -23.13
N SER A 469 18.01 -2.66 -21.96
CA SER A 469 16.58 -2.32 -21.92
C SER A 469 16.35 -0.92 -22.52
N PRO A 470 15.23 -0.68 -23.24
CA PRO A 470 14.92 0.63 -23.83
C PRO A 470 14.90 1.76 -22.79
N THR A 471 14.42 1.48 -21.58
CA THR A 471 14.35 2.44 -20.50
C THR A 471 15.73 2.85 -19.98
N LEU A 472 16.67 1.91 -19.89
CA LEU A 472 18.06 2.20 -19.52
C LEU A 472 18.75 2.97 -20.64
N GLY A 473 18.58 2.56 -21.89
CA GLY A 473 19.13 3.27 -23.05
C GLY A 473 18.70 4.74 -23.09
N LEU A 474 17.40 5.01 -22.90
CA LEU A 474 16.88 6.37 -22.85
C LEU A 474 17.48 7.18 -21.68
N GLN A 475 17.67 6.57 -20.50
CA GLN A 475 18.29 7.26 -19.37
C GLN A 475 19.76 7.56 -19.62
N ILE A 476 20.51 6.63 -20.21
CA ILE A 476 21.90 6.84 -20.62
C ILE A 476 22.01 8.01 -21.59
N VAL A 477 21.15 8.05 -22.62
CA VAL A 477 21.14 9.15 -23.60
C VAL A 477 20.88 10.49 -22.93
N LYS A 478 19.95 10.58 -21.98
CA LYS A 478 19.72 11.81 -21.21
C LYS A 478 20.95 12.26 -20.43
N ASN A 479 21.64 11.33 -19.79
CA ASN A 479 22.86 11.63 -19.03
C ASN A 479 23.99 12.09 -19.95
N LEU A 480 24.22 11.37 -21.07
CA LEU A 480 25.21 11.76 -22.07
C LEU A 480 24.90 13.10 -22.71
N PHE A 481 23.63 13.44 -22.89
CA PHE A 481 23.21 14.74 -23.40
C PHE A 481 23.61 15.89 -22.47
N TYR A 482 23.43 15.74 -21.16
CA TYR A 482 23.92 16.73 -20.20
C TYR A 482 25.45 16.87 -20.26
N ILE A 483 26.17 15.72 -20.26
CA ILE A 483 27.64 15.70 -20.34
C ILE A 483 28.12 16.36 -21.64
N GLY A 484 27.50 16.03 -22.77
CA GLY A 484 27.81 16.62 -24.07
C GLY A 484 27.61 18.15 -24.08
N LYS A 485 26.55 18.66 -23.45
CA LYS A 485 26.37 20.10 -23.28
C LYS A 485 27.50 20.75 -22.46
N CYS A 486 27.96 20.09 -21.40
CA CYS A 486 29.09 20.59 -20.60
C CYS A 486 30.37 20.63 -21.46
N PHE A 487 30.61 19.62 -22.29
CA PHE A 487 31.75 19.63 -23.22
C PHE A 487 31.61 20.66 -24.35
N CYS A 488 30.40 21.02 -24.78
CA CYS A 488 30.18 22.12 -25.72
C CYS A 488 30.46 23.48 -25.09
N ALA A 489 30.16 23.67 -23.80
CA ALA A 489 30.45 24.92 -23.10
C ALA A 489 31.94 25.22 -23.06
N ALA A 490 32.82 24.19 -23.01
CA ALA A 490 34.26 24.30 -23.08
C ALA A 490 34.79 24.94 -24.38
N LYS A 491 34.07 24.72 -25.51
CA LYS A 491 34.51 25.27 -26.81
C LYS A 491 34.25 26.78 -26.98
N VAL A 492 33.25 27.32 -26.31
CA VAL A 492 32.88 28.73 -26.42
C VAL A 492 33.85 29.64 -25.67
N SER A 493 34.59 29.08 -24.73
CA SER A 493 35.54 29.82 -23.89
C SER A 493 36.98 29.82 -24.41
N GLY A 494 37.31 29.10 -25.49
CA GLY A 494 38.62 29.04 -26.10
C GLY A 494 38.86 30.18 -27.12
N PRO A 495 40.12 30.66 -27.33
CA PRO A 495 40.42 31.65 -28.33
C PRO A 495 40.08 31.14 -29.74
N GLN A 496 39.38 31.93 -30.51
CA GLN A 496 39.11 31.63 -31.92
C GLN A 496 40.44 31.46 -32.67
N PRO A 497 40.65 30.37 -33.43
CA PRO A 497 41.79 30.28 -34.30
C PRO A 497 41.68 31.37 -35.39
N ALA A 498 42.77 32.18 -35.52
CA ALA A 498 42.91 33.12 -36.61
C ALA A 498 42.75 32.40 -37.93
N MET A 499 41.93 32.95 -38.80
CA MET A 499 41.83 32.51 -40.19
C MET A 499 43.20 32.76 -40.87
N ASP A 500 43.92 31.71 -41.11
CA ASP A 500 45.04 31.77 -42.06
C ASP A 500 44.52 31.32 -43.44
N VAL A 501 44.88 32.16 -44.38
CA VAL A 501 44.57 32.18 -45.79
C VAL A 501 45.18 31.01 -46.54
N GLU A 502 44.44 30.51 -47.48
CA GLU A 502 44.70 29.55 -48.54
C GLU A 502 46.17 29.40 -48.98
N ASN A 503 46.62 28.17 -49.18
CA ASN A 503 47.48 27.82 -50.27
C ASN A 503 47.07 26.45 -50.84
N GLU A 504 46.56 26.52 -52.06
CA GLU A 504 46.41 25.41 -52.97
C GLU A 504 47.77 24.84 -53.34
N ASN A 505 47.98 23.54 -53.27
CA ASN A 505 48.79 22.79 -54.23
C ASN A 505 48.30 21.33 -54.28
N GLU A 506 47.81 21.01 -55.46
CA GLU A 506 47.56 19.67 -55.93
C GLU A 506 48.89 18.90 -56.04
N ASP A 507 48.89 17.62 -55.65
CA ASP A 507 49.61 16.58 -56.36
C ASP A 507 49.07 15.19 -55.99
N GLU A 508 48.79 14.45 -57.02
CA GLU A 508 48.34 13.06 -57.09
C GLU A 508 49.44 12.11 -56.56
N ASP A 509 49.09 11.02 -55.91
CA ASP A 509 49.37 9.65 -56.33
C ASP A 509 49.22 8.59 -55.23
N ASP A 510 48.54 7.51 -55.61
CA ASP A 510 48.70 6.09 -55.31
C ASP A 510 48.19 5.47 -53.98
N PRO A 511 47.37 4.41 -54.06
CA PRO A 511 46.78 3.73 -52.91
C PRO A 511 47.68 2.58 -52.44
N GLY A 512 48.24 2.74 -51.26
CA GLY A 512 48.92 1.66 -50.54
C GLY A 512 47.99 1.06 -49.47
N GLU A 513 47.65 -0.24 -49.64
CA GLU A 513 47.08 -1.04 -48.56
C GLU A 513 48.01 -1.09 -47.37
N GLY A 514 47.62 -0.53 -46.28
CA GLY A 514 48.30 -0.59 -45.00
C GLY A 514 47.31 -0.78 -43.88
N ASP A 515 47.37 -1.94 -43.23
CA ASP A 515 46.74 -2.21 -41.94
C ASP A 515 47.01 -1.08 -40.98
N SER A 516 46.11 -0.13 -40.82
CA SER A 516 46.22 0.90 -39.81
C SER A 516 45.67 0.38 -38.49
N GLU A 517 46.57 -0.12 -37.66
CA GLU A 517 46.40 -0.11 -36.20
C GLU A 517 45.85 1.25 -35.82
N HIS A 518 44.75 1.25 -35.08
CA HIS A 518 44.03 2.42 -34.65
C HIS A 518 44.97 3.40 -33.96
N GLU A 519 45.36 4.50 -34.60
CA GLU A 519 45.82 5.71 -33.97
C GLU A 519 44.69 6.17 -33.00
N GLU A 520 44.92 6.00 -31.71
CA GLU A 520 44.22 6.72 -30.69
C GLU A 520 44.52 8.22 -30.94
N ALA A 521 43.63 8.86 -31.69
CA ALA A 521 43.62 10.29 -31.85
C ALA A 521 43.51 10.89 -30.47
N ASN A 522 44.60 11.31 -29.90
CA ASN A 522 44.74 12.07 -28.67
C ASN A 522 44.14 13.46 -28.93
N SER A 523 42.83 13.50 -29.14
CA SER A 523 42.12 14.76 -29.30
C SER A 523 41.88 15.32 -27.92
N ASP A 524 42.57 16.42 -27.59
CA ASP A 524 42.35 17.23 -26.40
C ASP A 524 40.91 17.75 -26.24
N ASN A 525 40.06 17.44 -27.20
CA ASN A 525 38.67 17.88 -27.25
C ASN A 525 37.73 16.75 -26.76
N PRO A 526 37.18 16.85 -25.52
CA PRO A 526 36.33 15.85 -24.93
C PRO A 526 35.04 15.58 -25.75
N LEU A 527 34.54 16.60 -26.48
CA LEU A 527 33.36 16.46 -27.31
C LEU A 527 33.64 15.62 -28.55
N ALA A 528 34.77 15.85 -29.25
CA ALA A 528 35.20 15.07 -30.40
C ALA A 528 35.42 13.61 -29.99
N TRP A 529 36.04 13.37 -28.83
CA TRP A 529 36.15 12.04 -28.26
C TRP A 529 34.81 11.36 -28.04
N LEU A 530 33.83 12.06 -27.43
CA LEU A 530 32.48 11.52 -27.20
C LEU A 530 31.79 11.16 -28.51
N PHE A 531 31.85 12.02 -29.52
CA PHE A 531 31.30 11.75 -30.86
C PHE A 531 31.95 10.55 -31.54
N SER A 532 33.27 10.42 -31.46
CA SER A 532 33.99 9.26 -31.97
C SER A 532 33.50 7.96 -31.35
N LYS A 533 33.41 7.90 -30.03
CA LYS A 533 32.90 6.71 -29.32
C LYS A 533 31.44 6.38 -29.67
N LEU A 534 30.57 7.38 -29.79
CA LEU A 534 29.16 7.18 -30.15
C LEU A 534 29.02 6.77 -31.62
N SER A 535 29.76 7.38 -32.55
CA SER A 535 29.75 7.03 -33.98
C SER A 535 30.20 5.59 -34.22
N TYR A 536 31.25 5.16 -33.53
CA TYR A 536 31.69 3.75 -33.57
C TYR A 536 30.59 2.80 -33.10
N GLN A 537 29.87 3.14 -32.03
CA GLN A 537 28.78 2.31 -31.51
C GLN A 537 27.58 2.25 -32.44
N ILE A 538 27.23 3.37 -33.12
CA ILE A 538 26.16 3.38 -34.15
C ILE A 538 26.54 2.44 -35.28
N ARG A 539 27.75 2.53 -35.81
CA ARG A 539 28.24 1.65 -36.88
C ARG A 539 28.20 0.18 -36.47
N SER A 540 28.74 -0.13 -35.28
CA SER A 540 28.78 -1.49 -34.73
C SER A 540 27.37 -2.05 -34.48
N ALA A 541 26.44 -1.25 -33.97
CA ALA A 541 25.05 -1.64 -33.71
C ALA A 541 24.28 -1.88 -35.01
N TYR A 542 24.52 -1.05 -36.04
CA TYR A 542 23.92 -1.20 -37.38
C TYR A 542 24.36 -2.51 -38.05
N ILE A 543 25.64 -2.83 -37.98
CA ILE A 543 26.20 -4.10 -38.51
C ILE A 543 25.63 -5.30 -37.76
N ALA A 544 25.44 -5.20 -36.43
CA ALA A 544 24.94 -6.27 -35.59
C ALA A 544 23.41 -6.39 -35.57
N ARG A 545 22.66 -5.59 -36.34
CA ARG A 545 21.17 -5.48 -36.29
C ARG A 545 20.59 -5.23 -34.88
N ARG A 546 21.30 -4.48 -34.08
CA ARG A 546 20.85 -4.09 -32.72
C ARG A 546 20.07 -2.76 -32.78
N SER A 547 18.79 -2.81 -33.17
CA SER A 547 17.99 -1.61 -33.45
C SER A 547 17.89 -0.61 -32.29
N CYS A 548 17.74 -1.08 -31.06
CA CYS A 548 17.44 -0.21 -29.93
C CYS A 548 18.60 0.74 -29.54
N SER A 549 19.87 0.30 -29.61
CA SER A 549 21.00 1.17 -29.27
C SER A 549 21.38 2.15 -30.38
N ALA A 550 21.19 1.73 -31.63
CA ALA A 550 21.43 2.60 -32.79
C ALA A 550 20.45 3.76 -32.87
N ASP A 551 19.17 3.49 -32.63
CA ASP A 551 18.12 4.53 -32.65
C ASP A 551 18.33 5.57 -31.57
N CYS A 552 18.65 5.16 -30.34
CA CYS A 552 18.92 6.08 -29.23
C CYS A 552 20.14 6.98 -29.47
N VAL A 553 21.20 6.44 -30.08
CA VAL A 553 22.45 7.20 -30.32
C VAL A 553 22.33 8.07 -31.57
N SER A 554 21.59 7.65 -32.62
CA SER A 554 21.29 8.49 -33.77
C SER A 554 20.42 9.69 -33.42
N GLU A 555 19.39 9.53 -32.55
CA GLU A 555 18.61 10.64 -32.03
C GLU A 555 19.48 11.63 -31.23
N PHE A 556 20.41 11.13 -30.42
CA PHE A 556 21.35 11.95 -29.68
C PHE A 556 22.24 12.80 -30.61
N CYS A 557 22.82 12.19 -31.65
CA CYS A 557 23.65 12.91 -32.60
C CYS A 557 22.87 13.96 -33.40
N LEU A 558 21.67 13.64 -33.89
CA LEU A 558 20.80 14.59 -34.56
C LEU A 558 20.35 15.76 -33.69
N TYR A 559 20.15 15.53 -32.41
CA TYR A 559 19.73 16.58 -31.47
C TYR A 559 20.87 17.55 -31.13
N ILE A 560 22.11 17.06 -30.98
CA ILE A 560 23.30 17.91 -30.75
C ILE A 560 23.63 18.71 -32.03
N ASP A 561 23.59 18.09 -33.20
CA ASP A 561 23.82 18.75 -34.48
C ASP A 561 22.75 19.82 -34.76
N GLY A 562 21.49 19.52 -34.50
CA GLY A 562 20.38 20.47 -34.61
C GLY A 562 20.45 21.65 -33.62
N SER A 563 21.08 21.48 -32.44
CA SER A 563 21.31 22.54 -31.48
C SER A 563 22.45 23.47 -31.91
N HIS A 564 23.47 22.95 -32.57
CA HIS A 564 24.55 23.76 -33.16
C HIS A 564 24.04 24.66 -34.30
N SER A 565 23.24 24.13 -35.21
CA SER A 565 22.69 24.91 -36.33
C SER A 565 21.68 25.99 -35.89
N ARG A 566 21.06 25.86 -34.71
CA ARG A 566 20.19 26.88 -34.12
C ARG A 566 20.95 27.92 -33.29
N ALA A 567 22.09 27.60 -32.73
CA ALA A 567 22.93 28.56 -32.01
C ALA A 567 23.55 29.59 -32.98
N ASP A 568 23.98 29.15 -34.16
CA ASP A 568 24.52 30.05 -35.18
C ASP A 568 23.47 30.97 -35.83
N ARG A 569 22.16 30.71 -35.72
CA ARG A 569 21.09 31.54 -36.25
C ARG A 569 20.46 32.51 -35.26
N LYS A 570 20.86 32.53 -33.98
CA LYS A 570 20.30 33.42 -32.96
C LYS A 570 21.32 34.27 -32.22
N ILE A 571 22.23 34.90 -32.95
CA ILE A 571 22.86 36.14 -32.48
C ILE A 571 21.99 37.28 -33.01
N GLY A 572 20.93 37.52 -32.31
CA GLY A 572 20.01 38.65 -32.60
C GLY A 572 18.66 38.39 -31.95
N THR A 573 18.51 39.01 -30.80
CA THR A 573 17.33 39.21 -29.95
C THR A 573 17.20 38.33 -28.71
N SER A 574 17.33 39.05 -27.62
CA SER A 574 17.02 38.73 -26.23
C SER A 574 15.65 38.05 -26.05
N ASN A 575 15.65 36.83 -25.49
CA ASN A 575 14.57 36.41 -24.59
C ASN A 575 15.03 35.17 -23.75
N PRO A 576 14.72 35.14 -22.47
CA PRO A 576 15.20 34.05 -21.58
C PRO A 576 14.49 32.73 -21.90
N LEU A 577 15.25 31.66 -21.87
CA LEU A 577 14.80 30.28 -22.01
C LEU A 577 13.77 29.93 -20.91
N PRO A 578 12.68 29.24 -21.20
CA PRO A 578 11.72 28.84 -20.20
C PRO A 578 12.30 27.75 -19.28
N TYR A 579 12.11 27.96 -17.99
CA TYR A 579 12.31 27.00 -16.92
C TYR A 579 11.71 25.63 -17.30
N PHE A 580 12.45 24.57 -17.06
CA PHE A 580 11.98 23.19 -17.16
C PHE A 580 10.79 22.99 -16.22
N ALA A 581 9.58 22.98 -16.76
CA ALA A 581 8.38 22.60 -16.05
C ALA A 581 8.31 21.08 -15.90
N SER A 582 7.85 20.70 -14.71
CA SER A 582 7.59 19.38 -14.17
C SER A 582 7.48 18.19 -15.15
N SER A 583 7.94 17.04 -14.71
CA SER A 583 7.98 15.72 -15.35
C SER A 583 6.69 15.23 -16.07
N ARG A 584 5.57 15.94 -15.96
CA ARG A 584 4.31 15.62 -16.67
C ARG A 584 4.26 16.13 -18.12
N GLN A 585 5.00 17.18 -18.48
CA GLN A 585 5.00 17.69 -19.85
C GLN A 585 5.86 16.86 -20.82
N TRP A 586 6.78 16.06 -20.30
CA TRP A 586 7.62 15.18 -21.12
C TRP A 586 6.93 13.87 -21.51
N GLN A 587 5.88 13.46 -20.80
CA GLN A 587 5.11 12.25 -21.15
C GLN A 587 4.12 12.46 -22.30
N THR A 588 3.76 13.70 -22.63
CA THR A 588 2.77 13.99 -23.67
C THR A 588 3.37 14.27 -25.06
N THR A 589 4.67 14.60 -25.15
CA THR A 589 5.33 14.92 -26.44
C THR A 589 6.04 13.73 -27.09
N TRP A 590 6.15 12.60 -26.40
CA TRP A 590 6.81 11.37 -26.89
C TRP A 590 5.83 10.20 -26.89
N ARG A 591 4.75 10.26 -27.67
CA ARG A 591 3.96 9.11 -28.06
C ARG A 591 4.26 8.74 -29.52
N PRO A 592 4.06 7.47 -29.90
CA PRO A 592 5.14 6.54 -30.28
C PRO A 592 5.21 6.37 -31.79
N LEU A 593 6.41 6.32 -32.33
CA LEU A 593 6.65 5.87 -33.70
C LEU A 593 7.15 4.40 -33.75
N CYS A 594 7.08 3.68 -32.65
CA CYS A 594 7.54 2.27 -32.57
C CYS A 594 6.42 1.27 -32.32
N CYS A 595 5.30 1.35 -33.03
CA CYS A 595 4.35 0.24 -33.17
C CYS A 595 3.56 0.35 -34.46
N LYS A 596 4.23 0.16 -35.60
CA LYS A 596 3.63 -0.36 -36.84
C LYS A 596 4.73 -1.13 -37.56
N ASN A 597 4.69 -2.42 -37.38
CA ASN A 597 4.92 -3.50 -38.32
C ASN A 597 5.34 -4.77 -37.58
N SER A 598 4.45 -5.68 -37.69
CA SER A 598 4.33 -7.13 -37.55
C SER A 598 3.78 -7.61 -36.25
#